data_425fda5b21d0ffcb03717a4e67e9390e
#
_entry.id   425fda5b21d0ffcb03717a4e67e9390e
#
_cell.length_a   1.000
_cell.length_b   1.000
_cell.length_c   1.000
_cell.angle_alpha   90.00
_cell.angle_beta   90.00
_cell.angle_gamma   90.00
#
_symmetry.space_group_name_H-M   'P 1'
#
loop_
_entity.id
_entity.type
_entity.pdbx_description
1 polymer ?
#
loop_
_entity_poly.entity_id
_entity_poly.type
_entity_poly.pdbx_seq_one_letter_code
_entity_poly.pdbx_strand_id
1 'polypeptide(L)'
;MKNSYKRLFSYIRPYMGRLIMAMICALLASGANLYVPWLIKGVIAQVLADKDMMMLNLIAVSIVVAFFLRGVFLYGQHYLMSYIAQKVIIDVRDSIYRKLQKLPISYFEKRQTGTVMSYVTNDVAAMQAGLADHVIDMITESVILIGSFAMMCWLHWKLTLLTLIIVPLVGYTMNIFGRKLKQTSFTMQERVADITSLLQEALSAIRVIRSFVREDHEIERFGKQNQANFIAQMKNAKLMAMLAPVVEFLAAISVSLILRYGGMEVIDGNLTAGALIAFLVYAVNLSNPIKRLSRVYGNIQKAIAAAERVFAVLDTEEEITDAPDAKKMPIVKGNVKLTDVKFSYVEGELAIKGISMEAQPGQMIAIVGASGSGKSTIANLIPRFYDIQSGSIEIDGYDIRSVTQQSLREQIGIVPQETVLFNGTVYENIRYGNLDATEEEIVAAAKAANAHEFISQMPDGYETQIGERGALLSGGQRQRIAIARAILKDPQILILDEATSALDTESEKIVQEALDKLLVGRTSFVIAHRLSTIVRADVIIVMERGEIVERGTHDELLEKGGIYSKLHQMQQRDKQEEN
;
A
#
# COMPACT_ATOMS: atom_id res chain seq x y z
N MET A 1 0.22 -21.07 1.67
CA MET A 1 -1.08 -21.32 1.03
C MET A 1 -2.20 -21.77 2.00
N LYS A 2 -2.14 -22.94 2.67
CA LYS A 2 -3.25 -23.38 3.57
C LYS A 2 -3.58 -22.39 4.70
N ASN A 3 -2.61 -21.66 5.24
CA ASN A 3 -2.83 -20.68 6.31
C ASN A 3 -3.48 -19.38 5.80
N SER A 4 -3.16 -18.93 4.59
CA SER A 4 -3.69 -17.69 4.03
C SER A 4 -5.18 -17.78 3.73
N TYR A 5 -5.67 -18.95 3.25
CA TYR A 5 -7.11 -19.20 3.10
C TYR A 5 -7.86 -19.18 4.44
N LYS A 6 -7.31 -19.82 5.48
CA LYS A 6 -7.94 -19.83 6.81
C LYS A 6 -8.04 -18.42 7.40
N ARG A 7 -6.99 -17.62 7.25
CA ARG A 7 -6.99 -16.24 7.73
C ARG A 7 -7.95 -15.36 6.95
N LEU A 8 -7.97 -15.51 5.62
CA LEU A 8 -8.91 -14.79 4.79
C LEU A 8 -10.36 -15.13 5.17
N PHE A 9 -10.64 -16.40 5.42
CA PHE A 9 -11.94 -16.85 5.89
C PHE A 9 -12.31 -16.30 7.27
N SER A 10 -11.33 -16.07 8.15
CA SER A 10 -11.59 -15.48 9.48
C SER A 10 -12.14 -14.04 9.40
N TYR A 11 -11.73 -13.27 8.40
CA TYR A 11 -12.28 -11.93 8.14
C TYR A 11 -13.71 -11.97 7.58
N ILE A 12 -14.11 -13.08 6.94
CA ILE A 12 -15.48 -13.26 6.43
C ILE A 12 -16.42 -13.73 7.54
N ARG A 13 -15.90 -14.41 8.55
CA ARG A 13 -16.68 -15.05 9.64
C ARG A 13 -17.71 -14.12 10.30
N PRO A 14 -17.43 -12.85 10.61
CA PRO A 14 -18.42 -11.93 11.19
C PRO A 14 -19.64 -11.68 10.28
N TYR A 15 -19.50 -11.92 8.96
CA TYR A 15 -20.51 -11.64 7.94
C TYR A 15 -21.21 -12.89 7.41
N MET A 16 -21.06 -14.07 8.09
CA MET A 16 -21.59 -15.37 7.64
C MET A 16 -23.08 -15.36 7.36
N GLY A 17 -23.89 -14.66 8.15
CA GLY A 17 -25.33 -14.58 7.90
C GLY A 17 -25.68 -13.95 6.54
N ARG A 18 -24.96 -12.87 6.16
CA ARG A 18 -25.13 -12.24 4.83
C ARG A 18 -24.57 -13.11 3.72
N LEU A 19 -23.46 -13.82 3.96
CA LEU A 19 -22.90 -14.78 3.01
C LEU A 19 -23.89 -15.90 2.68
N ILE A 20 -24.52 -16.50 3.71
CA ILE A 20 -25.54 -17.53 3.51
C ILE A 20 -26.73 -17.00 2.72
N MET A 21 -27.18 -15.78 3.02
CA MET A 21 -28.27 -15.15 2.26
C MET A 21 -27.89 -14.90 0.79
N ALA A 22 -26.65 -14.44 0.53
CA ALA A 22 -26.12 -14.28 -0.82
C ALA A 22 -26.05 -15.63 -1.57
N MET A 23 -25.65 -16.71 -0.89
CA MET A 23 -25.63 -18.07 -1.45
C MET A 23 -27.05 -18.57 -1.79
N ILE A 24 -28.03 -18.31 -0.93
CA ILE A 24 -29.44 -18.65 -1.21
C ILE A 24 -29.93 -17.90 -2.43
N CYS A 25 -29.66 -16.58 -2.51
CA CYS A 25 -29.99 -15.79 -3.70
C CYS A 25 -29.31 -16.34 -4.97
N ALA A 26 -28.05 -16.75 -4.88
CA ALA A 26 -27.29 -17.34 -5.98
C ALA A 26 -27.92 -18.66 -6.46
N LEU A 27 -28.31 -19.54 -5.55
CA LEU A 27 -28.96 -20.81 -5.85
C LEU A 27 -30.33 -20.60 -6.50
N LEU A 28 -31.13 -19.66 -5.99
CA LEU A 28 -32.45 -19.33 -6.54
C LEU A 28 -32.33 -18.69 -7.93
N ALA A 29 -31.35 -17.80 -8.14
CA ALA A 29 -31.08 -17.21 -9.44
C ALA A 29 -30.62 -18.27 -10.47
N SER A 30 -29.78 -19.22 -10.05
CA SER A 30 -29.33 -20.35 -10.88
C SER A 30 -30.47 -21.31 -11.21
N GLY A 31 -31.33 -21.61 -10.22
CA GLY A 31 -32.54 -22.41 -10.41
C GLY A 31 -33.51 -21.77 -11.45
N ALA A 32 -33.73 -20.47 -11.33
CA ALA A 32 -34.55 -19.74 -12.31
C ALA A 32 -33.93 -19.80 -13.72
N ASN A 33 -32.61 -19.72 -13.84
CA ASN A 33 -31.92 -19.85 -15.13
C ASN A 33 -32.10 -21.25 -15.77
N LEU A 34 -32.08 -22.30 -14.96
CA LEU A 34 -32.29 -23.68 -15.43
C LEU A 34 -33.77 -23.98 -15.72
N TYR A 35 -34.70 -23.28 -15.10
CA TYR A 35 -36.14 -23.48 -15.25
C TYR A 35 -36.67 -22.99 -16.58
N VAL A 36 -36.15 -21.90 -17.13
CA VAL A 36 -36.63 -21.27 -18.36
C VAL A 36 -36.58 -22.20 -19.60
N PRO A 37 -35.47 -22.91 -19.90
CA PRO A 37 -35.45 -23.85 -21.03
C PRO A 37 -36.42 -25.02 -20.84
N TRP A 38 -36.67 -25.43 -19.60
CA TRP A 38 -37.66 -26.46 -19.30
C TRP A 38 -39.11 -25.99 -19.62
N LEU A 39 -39.46 -24.74 -19.34
CA LEU A 39 -40.75 -24.17 -19.73
C LEU A 39 -40.92 -24.13 -21.26
N ILE A 40 -39.86 -23.78 -22.00
CA ILE A 40 -39.88 -23.75 -23.49
C ILE A 40 -40.19 -25.14 -24.05
N LYS A 41 -39.69 -26.22 -23.45
CA LYS A 41 -40.04 -27.60 -23.81
C LYS A 41 -41.56 -27.79 -23.78
N GLY A 42 -42.27 -27.33 -22.72
CA GLY A 42 -43.69 -27.45 -22.54
C GLY A 42 -44.50 -26.71 -23.59
N VAL A 43 -44.08 -25.47 -23.95
CA VAL A 43 -44.72 -24.66 -24.98
C VAL A 43 -44.81 -25.39 -26.31
N ILE A 44 -43.66 -25.90 -26.78
CA ILE A 44 -43.55 -26.48 -28.13
C ILE A 44 -44.18 -27.86 -28.20
N ALA A 45 -44.06 -28.65 -27.11
CA ALA A 45 -44.55 -30.03 -27.14
C ALA A 45 -46.06 -30.21 -26.95
N GLN A 46 -46.68 -29.32 -26.16
CA GLN A 46 -48.09 -29.45 -25.79
C GLN A 46 -48.94 -28.29 -26.33
N VAL A 47 -48.54 -27.03 -26.02
CA VAL A 47 -49.38 -25.84 -26.31
C VAL A 47 -49.56 -25.59 -27.80
N LEU A 48 -48.49 -25.73 -28.60
CA LEU A 48 -48.58 -25.53 -30.05
C LEU A 48 -49.27 -26.72 -30.75
N ALA A 49 -49.17 -27.93 -30.21
CA ALA A 49 -49.84 -29.10 -30.75
C ALA A 49 -51.35 -29.06 -30.47
N ASP A 50 -51.75 -28.68 -29.24
CA ASP A 50 -53.14 -28.67 -28.79
C ASP A 50 -53.84 -27.34 -29.05
N LYS A 51 -53.14 -26.29 -29.55
CA LYS A 51 -53.61 -24.92 -29.79
C LYS A 51 -54.25 -24.26 -28.55
N ASP A 52 -53.75 -24.62 -27.36
CA ASP A 52 -54.25 -24.09 -26.08
C ASP A 52 -53.69 -22.69 -25.79
N MET A 53 -54.46 -21.65 -26.08
CA MET A 53 -54.11 -20.24 -25.86
C MET A 53 -54.01 -19.88 -24.38
N MET A 54 -54.76 -20.55 -23.49
CA MET A 54 -54.72 -20.26 -22.06
C MET A 54 -53.39 -20.73 -21.46
N MET A 55 -52.97 -21.92 -21.80
CA MET A 55 -51.70 -22.48 -21.34
C MET A 55 -50.50 -21.73 -21.94
N LEU A 56 -50.59 -21.24 -23.19
CA LEU A 56 -49.58 -20.37 -23.81
C LEU A 56 -49.39 -19.09 -23.01
N ASN A 57 -50.50 -18.40 -22.67
CA ASN A 57 -50.44 -17.17 -21.87
C ASN A 57 -49.87 -17.42 -20.47
N LEU A 58 -50.24 -18.53 -19.81
CA LEU A 58 -49.73 -18.89 -18.49
C LEU A 58 -48.20 -19.12 -18.53
N ILE A 59 -47.68 -19.83 -19.53
CA ILE A 59 -46.25 -20.07 -19.66
C ILE A 59 -45.50 -18.77 -20.02
N ALA A 60 -46.06 -17.93 -20.88
CA ALA A 60 -45.47 -16.62 -21.21
C ALA A 60 -45.34 -15.74 -19.96
N VAL A 61 -46.39 -15.66 -19.14
CA VAL A 61 -46.37 -14.94 -17.85
C VAL A 61 -45.35 -15.59 -16.90
N SER A 62 -45.29 -16.93 -16.82
CA SER A 62 -44.34 -17.66 -15.97
C SER A 62 -42.88 -17.37 -16.34
N ILE A 63 -42.57 -17.22 -17.64
CA ILE A 63 -41.24 -16.83 -18.10
C ILE A 63 -40.91 -15.41 -17.63
N VAL A 64 -41.82 -14.45 -17.77
CA VAL A 64 -41.61 -13.07 -17.30
C VAL A 64 -41.39 -13.03 -15.80
N VAL A 65 -42.19 -13.75 -15.02
CA VAL A 65 -42.06 -13.85 -13.57
C VAL A 65 -40.73 -14.51 -13.18
N ALA A 66 -40.33 -15.58 -13.89
CA ALA A 66 -39.05 -16.24 -13.62
C ALA A 66 -37.84 -15.31 -13.86
N PHE A 67 -37.86 -14.52 -14.95
CA PHE A 67 -36.81 -13.53 -15.23
C PHE A 67 -36.83 -12.37 -14.23
N PHE A 68 -37.99 -11.91 -13.81
CA PHE A 68 -38.13 -10.89 -12.78
C PHE A 68 -37.56 -11.37 -11.45
N LEU A 69 -37.98 -12.54 -10.97
CA LEU A 69 -37.46 -13.14 -9.74
C LEU A 69 -35.95 -13.37 -9.82
N ARG A 70 -35.47 -13.89 -10.95
CA ARG A 70 -34.04 -14.03 -11.21
C ARG A 70 -33.30 -12.70 -11.06
N GLY A 71 -33.86 -11.60 -11.62
CA GLY A 71 -33.30 -10.25 -11.49
C GLY A 71 -33.18 -9.80 -10.03
N VAL A 72 -34.25 -10.01 -9.24
CA VAL A 72 -34.28 -9.68 -7.81
C VAL A 72 -33.22 -10.48 -7.04
N PHE A 73 -33.11 -11.79 -7.29
CA PHE A 73 -32.10 -12.63 -6.63
C PHE A 73 -30.67 -12.28 -7.06
N LEU A 74 -30.43 -11.98 -8.33
CA LEU A 74 -29.14 -11.51 -8.81
C LEU A 74 -28.73 -10.18 -8.14
N TYR A 75 -29.68 -9.24 -8.05
CA TYR A 75 -29.45 -7.98 -7.33
C TYR A 75 -29.07 -8.25 -5.87
N GLY A 76 -29.86 -9.06 -5.16
CA GLY A 76 -29.60 -9.42 -3.76
C GLY A 76 -28.22 -10.08 -3.57
N GLN A 77 -27.87 -11.03 -4.44
CA GLN A 77 -26.59 -11.71 -4.46
C GLN A 77 -25.42 -10.70 -4.62
N HIS A 78 -25.45 -9.87 -5.66
CA HIS A 78 -24.37 -8.92 -5.93
C HIS A 78 -24.26 -7.85 -4.84
N TYR A 79 -25.39 -7.31 -4.36
CA TYR A 79 -25.38 -6.31 -3.29
C TYR A 79 -24.79 -6.86 -1.99
N LEU A 80 -25.26 -8.04 -1.54
CA LEU A 80 -24.78 -8.66 -0.31
C LEU A 80 -23.27 -8.98 -0.37
N MET A 81 -22.81 -9.49 -1.53
CA MET A 81 -21.40 -9.79 -1.70
C MET A 81 -20.52 -8.55 -1.77
N SER A 82 -20.95 -7.52 -2.49
CA SER A 82 -20.24 -6.24 -2.50
C SER A 82 -20.15 -5.65 -1.10
N TYR A 83 -21.22 -5.74 -0.30
CA TYR A 83 -21.22 -5.29 1.09
C TYR A 83 -20.19 -6.05 1.94
N ILE A 84 -20.18 -7.40 1.86
CA ILE A 84 -19.22 -8.24 2.59
C ILE A 84 -17.78 -7.87 2.19
N ALA A 85 -17.53 -7.78 0.89
CA ALA A 85 -16.21 -7.47 0.38
C ALA A 85 -15.70 -6.10 0.85
N GLN A 86 -16.54 -5.06 0.80
CA GLN A 86 -16.15 -3.72 1.28
C GLN A 86 -15.88 -3.71 2.79
N LYS A 87 -16.66 -4.44 3.58
CA LYS A 87 -16.42 -4.55 5.03
C LYS A 87 -15.11 -5.27 5.35
N VAL A 88 -14.85 -6.41 4.70
CA VAL A 88 -13.59 -7.14 4.87
C VAL A 88 -12.39 -6.25 4.50
N ILE A 89 -12.50 -5.42 3.45
CA ILE A 89 -11.44 -4.49 3.06
C ILE A 89 -11.18 -3.44 4.12
N ILE A 90 -12.23 -2.83 4.67
CA ILE A 90 -12.07 -1.86 5.76
C ILE A 90 -11.31 -2.52 6.90
N ASP A 91 -11.73 -3.70 7.35
CA ASP A 91 -11.10 -4.43 8.45
C ASP A 91 -9.62 -4.77 8.17
N VAL A 92 -9.31 -5.17 6.93
CA VAL A 92 -7.93 -5.48 6.51
C VAL A 92 -7.08 -4.21 6.43
N ARG A 93 -7.60 -3.14 5.83
CA ARG A 93 -6.87 -1.85 5.73
C ARG A 93 -6.57 -1.27 7.11
N ASP A 94 -7.55 -1.27 7.99
CA ASP A 94 -7.36 -0.82 9.37
C ASP A 94 -6.31 -1.67 10.10
N SER A 95 -6.34 -2.99 9.91
CA SER A 95 -5.35 -3.89 10.50
C SER A 95 -3.93 -3.62 9.98
N ILE A 96 -3.78 -3.43 8.65
CA ILE A 96 -2.47 -3.10 8.04
C ILE A 96 -2.01 -1.74 8.55
N TYR A 97 -2.87 -0.71 8.53
CA TYR A 97 -2.49 0.64 8.94
C TYR A 97 -2.05 0.69 10.40
N ARG A 98 -2.80 0.04 11.30
CA ARG A 98 -2.41 -0.11 12.72
C ARG A 98 -1.06 -0.82 12.87
N LYS A 99 -0.82 -1.87 12.06
CA LYS A 99 0.45 -2.59 12.07
C LYS A 99 1.60 -1.71 11.57
N LEU A 100 1.41 -0.99 10.47
CA LEU A 100 2.43 -0.07 9.94
C LEU A 100 2.84 0.99 10.96
N GLN A 101 1.90 1.51 11.77
CA GLN A 101 2.22 2.49 12.82
C GLN A 101 3.06 1.92 13.98
N LYS A 102 3.12 0.59 14.11
CA LYS A 102 3.88 -0.11 15.16
C LYS A 102 5.20 -0.69 14.66
N LEU A 103 5.40 -0.76 13.35
CA LEU A 103 6.63 -1.31 12.79
C LEU A 103 7.82 -0.36 13.03
N PRO A 104 9.03 -0.92 13.24
CA PRO A 104 10.23 -0.13 13.47
C PRO A 104 10.62 0.68 12.23
N ILE A 105 11.40 1.75 12.44
CA ILE A 105 11.90 2.61 11.35
C ILE A 105 12.72 1.80 10.34
N SER A 106 13.49 0.81 10.80
CA SER A 106 14.25 -0.12 9.97
C SER A 106 13.43 -0.80 8.87
N TYR A 107 12.14 -1.04 9.12
CA TYR A 107 11.23 -1.62 8.14
C TYR A 107 11.00 -0.69 6.94
N PHE A 108 10.87 0.62 7.20
CA PHE A 108 10.60 1.64 6.18
C PHE A 108 11.86 2.04 5.42
N GLU A 109 13.02 2.05 6.08
CA GLU A 109 14.30 2.35 5.44
C GLU A 109 14.74 1.26 4.44
N LYS A 110 14.45 0.00 4.76
CA LYS A 110 14.77 -1.15 3.88
C LYS A 110 13.81 -1.31 2.70
N ARG A 111 12.71 -0.56 2.65
CA ARG A 111 11.66 -0.71 1.62
C ARG A 111 11.25 0.61 1.01
N GLN A 112 10.99 0.60 -0.28
CA GLN A 112 10.45 1.76 -0.97
C GLN A 112 9.02 2.07 -0.48
N THR A 113 8.73 3.31 -0.18
CA THR A 113 7.40 3.78 0.27
C THR A 113 6.28 3.34 -0.69
N GLY A 114 6.52 3.40 -2.01
CA GLY A 114 5.56 2.95 -3.02
C GLY A 114 5.17 1.48 -2.90
N THR A 115 6.13 0.61 -2.50
CA THR A 115 5.85 -0.81 -2.26
C THR A 115 4.93 -0.99 -1.04
N VAL A 116 5.19 -0.25 0.04
CA VAL A 116 4.36 -0.30 1.25
C VAL A 116 2.94 0.22 0.96
N MET A 117 2.83 1.33 0.20
CA MET A 117 1.53 1.85 -0.25
C MET A 117 0.76 0.84 -1.10
N SER A 118 1.45 0.10 -1.97
CA SER A 118 0.84 -0.92 -2.83
C SER A 118 0.19 -2.05 -2.02
N TYR A 119 0.73 -2.41 -0.86
CA TYR A 119 0.09 -3.40 0.02
C TYR A 119 -1.30 -2.95 0.50
N VAL A 120 -1.43 -1.68 0.88
CA VAL A 120 -2.70 -1.12 1.41
C VAL A 120 -3.71 -0.84 0.29
N THR A 121 -3.24 -0.51 -0.92
CA THR A 121 -4.10 -0.12 -2.04
C THR A 121 -4.35 -1.28 -3.00
N ASN A 122 -3.33 -1.69 -3.75
CA ASN A 122 -3.45 -2.64 -4.86
C ASN A 122 -3.68 -4.08 -4.39
N ASP A 123 -2.92 -4.53 -3.38
CA ASP A 123 -3.04 -5.91 -2.90
C ASP A 123 -4.37 -6.13 -2.18
N VAL A 124 -4.80 -5.17 -1.36
CA VAL A 124 -6.12 -5.24 -0.72
C VAL A 124 -7.25 -5.20 -1.76
N ALA A 125 -7.13 -4.39 -2.82
CA ALA A 125 -8.10 -4.39 -3.92
C ALA A 125 -8.12 -5.72 -4.69
N ALA A 126 -6.97 -6.34 -4.91
CA ALA A 126 -6.89 -7.67 -5.53
C ALA A 126 -7.53 -8.76 -4.64
N MET A 127 -7.37 -8.68 -3.32
CA MET A 127 -8.07 -9.54 -2.36
C MET A 127 -9.60 -9.37 -2.45
N GLN A 128 -10.07 -8.11 -2.58
CA GLN A 128 -11.49 -7.80 -2.74
C GLN A 128 -12.09 -8.51 -3.97
N ALA A 129 -11.48 -8.27 -5.14
CA ALA A 129 -11.96 -8.86 -6.38
C ALA A 129 -12.05 -10.40 -6.27
N GLY A 130 -11.07 -11.03 -5.60
CA GLY A 130 -11.07 -12.47 -5.37
C GLY A 130 -12.19 -12.96 -4.45
N LEU A 131 -12.55 -12.18 -3.43
CA LEU A 131 -13.57 -12.56 -2.46
C LEU A 131 -15.00 -12.27 -2.92
N ALA A 132 -15.21 -11.05 -3.50
CA ALA A 132 -16.56 -10.59 -3.82
C ALA A 132 -17.15 -11.26 -5.05
N ASP A 133 -16.37 -11.27 -6.15
CA ASP A 133 -16.92 -11.63 -7.45
C ASP A 133 -16.70 -13.12 -7.75
N HIS A 134 -15.64 -13.71 -7.22
CA HIS A 134 -15.20 -15.01 -7.72
C HIS A 134 -15.67 -16.21 -6.90
N VAL A 135 -15.90 -16.08 -5.61
CA VAL A 135 -16.38 -17.21 -4.79
C VAL A 135 -17.83 -17.55 -5.14
N ILE A 136 -18.68 -16.55 -5.27
CA ILE A 136 -20.08 -16.77 -5.67
C ILE A 136 -20.21 -17.17 -7.13
N ASP A 137 -19.43 -16.54 -8.03
CA ASP A 137 -19.40 -16.94 -9.43
C ASP A 137 -19.02 -18.43 -9.56
N MET A 138 -18.05 -18.90 -8.76
CA MET A 138 -17.69 -20.32 -8.75
C MET A 138 -18.86 -21.21 -8.37
N ILE A 139 -19.64 -20.85 -7.35
CA ILE A 139 -20.81 -21.62 -6.92
C ILE A 139 -21.90 -21.55 -7.97
N THR A 140 -22.27 -20.35 -8.41
CA THR A 140 -23.35 -20.10 -9.38
C THR A 140 -23.08 -20.81 -10.70
N GLU A 141 -21.86 -20.65 -11.25
CA GLU A 141 -21.50 -21.26 -12.53
C GLU A 141 -21.35 -22.78 -12.42
N SER A 142 -20.90 -23.30 -11.26
CA SER A 142 -20.88 -24.74 -11.00
C SER A 142 -22.31 -25.33 -10.97
N VAL A 143 -23.24 -24.65 -10.30
CA VAL A 143 -24.65 -25.09 -10.24
C VAL A 143 -25.28 -25.07 -11.64
N ILE A 144 -25.03 -24.01 -12.42
CA ILE A 144 -25.54 -23.93 -13.81
C ILE A 144 -24.93 -25.03 -14.68
N LEU A 145 -23.61 -25.27 -14.56
CA LEU A 145 -22.90 -26.32 -15.33
C LEU A 145 -23.47 -27.72 -15.02
N ILE A 146 -23.49 -28.07 -13.73
CA ILE A 146 -23.98 -29.38 -13.26
C ILE A 146 -25.48 -29.54 -13.58
N GLY A 147 -26.29 -28.50 -13.31
CA GLY A 147 -27.72 -28.50 -13.58
C GLY A 147 -28.05 -28.62 -15.07
N SER A 148 -27.35 -27.85 -15.93
CA SER A 148 -27.55 -27.97 -17.39
C SER A 148 -27.15 -29.34 -17.88
N PHE A 149 -26.04 -29.89 -17.43
CA PHE A 149 -25.59 -31.23 -17.79
C PHE A 149 -26.57 -32.31 -17.33
N ALA A 150 -27.07 -32.24 -16.10
CA ALA A 150 -28.08 -33.17 -15.57
C ALA A 150 -29.39 -33.11 -16.37
N MET A 151 -29.86 -31.89 -16.73
CA MET A 151 -31.05 -31.70 -17.56
C MET A 151 -30.88 -32.26 -18.98
N MET A 152 -29.69 -32.11 -19.58
CA MET A 152 -29.39 -32.71 -20.88
C MET A 152 -29.40 -34.24 -20.81
N CYS A 153 -28.82 -34.86 -19.79
CA CYS A 153 -28.85 -36.29 -19.58
C CYS A 153 -30.30 -36.82 -19.40
N TRP A 154 -31.12 -36.05 -18.64
CA TRP A 154 -32.51 -36.40 -18.41
C TRP A 154 -33.37 -36.28 -19.69
N LEU A 155 -33.09 -35.26 -20.51
CA LEU A 155 -33.81 -35.07 -21.77
C LEU A 155 -33.50 -36.16 -22.80
N HIS A 156 -32.22 -36.42 -23.05
CA HIS A 156 -31.77 -37.45 -23.99
C HIS A 156 -30.26 -37.79 -23.79
N TRP A 157 -29.94 -38.89 -23.10
CA TRP A 157 -28.57 -39.24 -22.73
C TRP A 157 -27.65 -39.49 -23.92
N LYS A 158 -28.17 -40.07 -25.05
CA LYS A 158 -27.36 -40.30 -26.25
C LYS A 158 -26.94 -39.00 -26.94
N LEU A 159 -27.79 -38.00 -26.99
CA LEU A 159 -27.45 -36.65 -27.47
C LEU A 159 -26.40 -36.00 -26.57
N THR A 160 -26.51 -36.20 -25.26
CA THR A 160 -25.52 -35.71 -24.31
C THR A 160 -24.16 -36.31 -24.54
N LEU A 161 -24.06 -37.63 -24.81
CA LEU A 161 -22.80 -38.29 -25.18
C LEU A 161 -22.22 -37.71 -26.49
N LEU A 162 -23.05 -37.49 -27.49
CA LEU A 162 -22.62 -36.85 -28.75
C LEU A 162 -22.01 -35.43 -28.48
N THR A 163 -22.67 -34.64 -27.62
CA THR A 163 -22.17 -33.32 -27.25
C THR A 163 -20.83 -33.40 -26.49
N LEU A 164 -20.66 -34.42 -25.63
CA LEU A 164 -19.43 -34.65 -24.87
C LEU A 164 -18.22 -34.95 -25.78
N ILE A 165 -18.41 -35.51 -26.99
CA ILE A 165 -17.32 -35.77 -27.94
C ILE A 165 -16.66 -34.46 -28.41
N ILE A 166 -17.41 -33.36 -28.46
CA ILE A 166 -16.90 -32.06 -28.90
C ILE A 166 -16.19 -31.29 -27.78
N VAL A 167 -16.54 -31.54 -26.51
CA VAL A 167 -15.92 -30.86 -25.37
C VAL A 167 -14.40 -31.02 -25.31
N PRO A 168 -13.81 -32.23 -25.48
CA PRO A 168 -12.35 -32.38 -25.54
C PRO A 168 -11.70 -31.59 -26.69
N LEU A 169 -12.35 -31.51 -27.85
CA LEU A 169 -11.82 -30.79 -29.01
C LEU A 169 -11.77 -29.28 -28.73
N VAL A 170 -12.82 -28.72 -28.11
CA VAL A 170 -12.83 -27.34 -27.63
C VAL A 170 -11.78 -27.13 -26.56
N GLY A 171 -11.68 -28.06 -25.59
CA GLY A 171 -10.68 -28.01 -24.53
C GLY A 171 -9.24 -28.04 -25.05
N TYR A 172 -8.96 -28.88 -26.05
CA TYR A 172 -7.66 -28.93 -26.71
C TYR A 172 -7.32 -27.62 -27.43
N THR A 173 -8.28 -27.06 -28.16
CA THR A 173 -8.14 -25.75 -28.81
C THR A 173 -7.85 -24.66 -27.81
N MET A 174 -8.63 -24.58 -26.71
CA MET A 174 -8.44 -23.63 -25.62
C MET A 174 -7.07 -23.76 -24.95
N ASN A 175 -6.54 -24.98 -24.80
CA ASN A 175 -5.21 -25.22 -24.23
C ASN A 175 -4.10 -24.68 -25.13
N ILE A 176 -4.18 -24.93 -26.44
CA ILE A 176 -3.19 -24.43 -27.42
C ILE A 176 -3.18 -22.89 -27.42
N PHE A 177 -4.35 -22.30 -27.60
CA PHE A 177 -4.47 -20.83 -27.59
C PHE A 177 -4.10 -20.24 -26.25
N GLY A 178 -4.50 -20.86 -25.13
CA GLY A 178 -4.21 -20.41 -23.78
C GLY A 178 -2.72 -20.33 -23.47
N ARG A 179 -1.94 -21.33 -23.89
CA ARG A 179 -0.47 -21.31 -23.75
C ARG A 179 0.17 -20.16 -24.54
N LYS A 180 -0.23 -19.98 -25.80
CA LYS A 180 0.28 -18.89 -26.65
C LYS A 180 -0.13 -17.52 -26.11
N LEU A 181 -1.38 -17.37 -25.69
CA LEU A 181 -1.88 -16.14 -25.07
C LEU A 181 -1.15 -15.80 -23.78
N LYS A 182 -0.90 -16.78 -22.92
CA LYS A 182 -0.12 -16.56 -21.69
C LYS A 182 1.26 -16.00 -22.01
N GLN A 183 1.96 -16.57 -22.99
CA GLN A 183 3.28 -16.10 -23.40
C GLN A 183 3.25 -14.68 -23.98
N THR A 184 2.31 -14.40 -24.91
CA THR A 184 2.21 -13.07 -25.53
C THR A 184 1.72 -12.01 -24.54
N SER A 185 0.83 -12.37 -23.60
CA SER A 185 0.39 -11.47 -22.54
C SER A 185 1.52 -11.12 -21.56
N PHE A 186 2.41 -12.08 -21.26
CA PHE A 186 3.59 -11.82 -20.45
C PHE A 186 4.52 -10.81 -21.15
N THR A 187 4.84 -11.06 -22.44
CA THR A 187 5.67 -10.12 -23.23
C THR A 187 5.01 -8.73 -23.32
N MET A 188 3.70 -8.67 -23.49
CA MET A 188 2.96 -7.38 -23.52
C MET A 188 3.10 -6.64 -22.18
N GLN A 189 2.93 -7.34 -21.04
CA GLN A 189 3.08 -6.73 -19.71
C GLN A 189 4.51 -6.23 -19.47
N GLU A 190 5.53 -6.98 -19.92
CA GLU A 190 6.93 -6.58 -19.85
C GLU A 190 7.16 -5.28 -20.64
N ARG A 191 6.63 -5.16 -21.87
CA ARG A 191 6.74 -3.93 -22.67
C ARG A 191 6.00 -2.74 -22.07
N VAL A 192 4.88 -2.95 -21.40
CA VAL A 192 4.18 -1.88 -20.67
C VAL A 192 5.00 -1.44 -19.46
N ALA A 193 5.64 -2.37 -18.74
CA ALA A 193 6.53 -2.05 -17.63
C ALA A 193 7.75 -1.23 -18.10
N ASP A 194 8.36 -1.60 -19.24
CA ASP A 194 9.48 -0.85 -19.85
C ASP A 194 9.09 0.60 -20.15
N ILE A 195 7.91 0.83 -20.74
CA ILE A 195 7.39 2.18 -21.01
C ILE A 195 7.16 2.96 -19.72
N THR A 196 6.55 2.31 -18.71
CA THR A 196 6.28 2.96 -17.41
C THR A 196 7.57 3.38 -16.72
N SER A 197 8.59 2.52 -16.72
CA SER A 197 9.92 2.82 -16.18
C SER A 197 10.57 3.99 -16.92
N LEU A 198 10.52 3.99 -18.27
CA LEU A 198 11.06 5.07 -19.09
C LEU A 198 10.35 6.42 -18.80
N LEU A 199 9.03 6.41 -18.69
CA LEU A 199 8.27 7.61 -18.34
C LEU A 199 8.63 8.13 -16.95
N GLN A 200 8.75 7.24 -15.96
CA GLN A 200 9.15 7.61 -14.60
C GLN A 200 10.55 8.23 -14.58
N GLU A 201 11.51 7.63 -15.31
CA GLU A 201 12.87 8.16 -15.47
C GLU A 201 12.83 9.57 -16.11
N ALA A 202 12.18 9.71 -17.26
CA ALA A 202 12.12 10.98 -18.01
C ALA A 202 11.42 12.09 -17.21
N LEU A 203 10.29 11.80 -16.56
CA LEU A 203 9.57 12.79 -15.76
C LEU A 203 10.34 13.21 -14.52
N SER A 204 11.02 12.27 -13.85
CA SER A 204 11.87 12.59 -12.70
C SER A 204 13.08 13.44 -13.09
N ALA A 205 13.62 13.22 -14.29
CA ALA A 205 14.78 13.93 -14.82
C ALA A 205 14.42 15.10 -15.77
N ILE A 206 13.17 15.57 -15.79
CA ILE A 206 12.70 16.54 -16.78
C ILE A 206 13.54 17.83 -16.83
N ARG A 207 14.02 18.31 -15.67
CA ARG A 207 14.91 19.47 -15.61
C ARG A 207 16.24 19.21 -16.31
N VAL A 208 16.80 18.01 -16.14
CA VAL A 208 18.05 17.59 -16.80
C VAL A 208 17.85 17.52 -18.31
N ILE A 209 16.78 16.85 -18.77
CA ILE A 209 16.46 16.74 -20.20
C ILE A 209 16.40 18.12 -20.85
N ARG A 210 15.69 19.06 -20.22
CA ARG A 210 15.55 20.44 -20.70
C ARG A 210 16.85 21.23 -20.63
N SER A 211 17.64 21.08 -19.56
CA SER A 211 18.91 21.80 -19.43
C SER A 211 19.95 21.37 -20.46
N PHE A 212 19.88 20.14 -20.94
CA PHE A 212 20.77 19.62 -22.00
C PHE A 212 20.14 19.68 -23.40
N VAL A 213 18.90 20.19 -23.53
CA VAL A 213 18.17 20.31 -24.81
C VAL A 213 18.12 18.94 -25.52
N ARG A 214 17.61 17.93 -24.81
CA ARG A 214 17.55 16.54 -25.28
C ARG A 214 16.12 16.00 -25.43
N GLU A 215 15.14 16.87 -25.58
CA GLU A 215 13.74 16.52 -25.74
C GLU A 215 13.51 15.59 -26.93
N ASP A 216 14.08 15.91 -28.09
CA ASP A 216 13.92 15.11 -29.31
C ASP A 216 14.53 13.70 -29.14
N HIS A 217 15.66 13.59 -28.46
CA HIS A 217 16.28 12.31 -28.17
C HIS A 217 15.37 11.42 -27.29
N GLU A 218 14.77 11.98 -26.25
CA GLU A 218 13.84 11.24 -25.38
C GLU A 218 12.53 10.91 -26.10
N ILE A 219 12.03 11.78 -26.99
CA ILE A 219 10.87 11.48 -27.83
C ILE A 219 11.16 10.30 -28.75
N GLU A 220 12.34 10.25 -29.38
CA GLU A 220 12.73 9.12 -30.22
C GLU A 220 12.88 7.83 -29.41
N ARG A 221 13.51 7.90 -28.23
CA ARG A 221 13.67 6.78 -27.30
C ARG A 221 12.31 6.21 -26.86
N PHE A 222 11.39 7.09 -26.48
CA PHE A 222 10.01 6.70 -26.15
C PHE A 222 9.29 6.09 -27.35
N GLY A 223 9.40 6.69 -28.53
CA GLY A 223 8.80 6.20 -29.77
C GLY A 223 9.21 4.78 -30.11
N LYS A 224 10.49 4.42 -29.94
CA LYS A 224 11.01 3.05 -30.15
C LYS A 224 10.36 2.06 -29.18
N GLN A 225 10.26 2.40 -27.89
CA GLN A 225 9.62 1.51 -26.91
C GLN A 225 8.11 1.40 -27.11
N ASN A 226 7.45 2.50 -27.49
CA ASN A 226 6.02 2.50 -27.79
C ASN A 226 5.70 1.66 -29.03
N GLN A 227 6.55 1.68 -30.06
CA GLN A 227 6.41 0.82 -31.24
C GLN A 227 6.61 -0.66 -30.89
N ALA A 228 7.58 -0.98 -30.01
CA ALA A 228 7.80 -2.35 -29.55
C ALA A 228 6.57 -2.85 -28.75
N ASN A 229 5.98 -2.02 -27.92
CA ASN A 229 4.75 -2.31 -27.20
C ASN A 229 3.57 -2.54 -28.15
N PHE A 230 3.40 -1.66 -29.16
CA PHE A 230 2.37 -1.84 -30.19
C PHE A 230 2.47 -3.22 -30.87
N ILE A 231 3.67 -3.62 -31.28
CA ILE A 231 3.89 -4.95 -31.91
C ILE A 231 3.50 -6.09 -30.96
N ALA A 232 3.88 -6.00 -29.69
CA ALA A 232 3.54 -6.99 -28.69
C ALA A 232 2.01 -7.06 -28.43
N GLN A 233 1.34 -5.91 -28.33
CA GLN A 233 -0.11 -5.81 -28.18
C GLN A 233 -0.84 -6.37 -29.40
N MET A 234 -0.40 -6.02 -30.62
CA MET A 234 -1.01 -6.53 -31.87
C MET A 234 -0.86 -8.05 -32.01
N LYS A 235 0.27 -8.61 -31.58
CA LYS A 235 0.46 -10.08 -31.54
C LYS A 235 -0.53 -10.76 -30.60
N ASN A 236 -0.76 -10.18 -29.42
CA ASN A 236 -1.75 -10.69 -28.46
C ASN A 236 -3.18 -10.51 -28.98
N ALA A 237 -3.51 -9.33 -29.53
CA ALA A 237 -4.81 -9.02 -30.12
C ALA A 237 -5.15 -9.97 -31.27
N LYS A 238 -4.18 -10.30 -32.16
CA LYS A 238 -4.36 -11.26 -33.25
C LYS A 238 -4.75 -12.64 -32.74
N LEU A 239 -4.09 -13.13 -31.68
CA LEU A 239 -4.43 -14.43 -31.08
C LEU A 239 -5.82 -14.42 -30.43
N MET A 240 -6.17 -13.34 -29.74
CA MET A 240 -7.52 -13.17 -29.17
C MET A 240 -8.60 -13.11 -30.24
N ALA A 241 -8.34 -12.35 -31.31
CA ALA A 241 -9.28 -12.23 -32.43
C ALA A 241 -9.49 -13.57 -33.18
N MET A 242 -8.49 -14.45 -33.23
CA MET A 242 -8.62 -15.77 -33.84
C MET A 242 -9.37 -16.78 -32.96
N LEU A 243 -9.32 -16.63 -31.64
CA LEU A 243 -9.89 -17.59 -30.71
C LEU A 243 -11.42 -17.66 -30.82
N ALA A 244 -12.10 -16.52 -30.89
CA ALA A 244 -13.57 -16.46 -30.93
C ALA A 244 -14.15 -17.16 -32.17
N PRO A 245 -13.71 -16.85 -33.41
CA PRO A 245 -14.21 -17.54 -34.61
C PRO A 245 -13.97 -19.04 -34.59
N VAL A 246 -12.81 -19.49 -34.09
CA VAL A 246 -12.50 -20.95 -34.02
C VAL A 246 -13.46 -21.64 -33.05
N VAL A 247 -13.71 -21.06 -31.87
CA VAL A 247 -14.66 -21.62 -30.89
C VAL A 247 -16.09 -21.60 -31.43
N GLU A 248 -16.50 -20.52 -32.10
CA GLU A 248 -17.83 -20.40 -32.73
C GLU A 248 -18.03 -21.43 -33.84
N PHE A 249 -17.01 -21.70 -34.66
CA PHE A 249 -17.05 -22.72 -35.68
C PHE A 249 -17.23 -24.12 -35.08
N LEU A 250 -16.52 -24.43 -34.01
CA LEU A 250 -16.67 -25.72 -33.29
C LEU A 250 -18.07 -25.84 -32.67
N ALA A 251 -18.60 -24.73 -32.14
CA ALA A 251 -19.96 -24.66 -31.60
C ALA A 251 -21.02 -24.88 -32.71
N ALA A 252 -20.82 -24.28 -33.89
CA ALA A 252 -21.70 -24.50 -35.04
C ALA A 252 -21.71 -25.96 -35.50
N ILE A 253 -20.56 -26.63 -35.53
CA ILE A 253 -20.47 -28.07 -35.79
C ILE A 253 -21.27 -28.87 -34.76
N SER A 254 -21.15 -28.51 -33.46
CA SER A 254 -21.88 -29.17 -32.38
C SER A 254 -23.40 -29.03 -32.57
N VAL A 255 -23.86 -27.80 -32.82
CA VAL A 255 -25.28 -27.52 -33.06
C VAL A 255 -25.81 -28.29 -34.28
N SER A 256 -25.03 -28.32 -35.38
CA SER A 256 -25.42 -29.04 -36.60
C SER A 256 -25.55 -30.56 -36.35
N LEU A 257 -24.61 -31.17 -35.61
CA LEU A 257 -24.66 -32.59 -35.24
C LEU A 257 -25.88 -32.90 -34.33
N ILE A 258 -26.14 -32.04 -33.35
CA ILE A 258 -27.28 -32.17 -32.44
C ILE A 258 -28.59 -32.06 -33.23
N LEU A 259 -28.69 -31.10 -34.15
CA LEU A 259 -29.91 -30.92 -34.99
C LEU A 259 -30.11 -32.13 -35.90
N ARG A 260 -29.03 -32.64 -36.52
CA ARG A 260 -29.14 -33.82 -37.41
C ARG A 260 -29.61 -35.05 -36.63
N TYR A 261 -28.88 -35.44 -35.60
CA TYR A 261 -29.20 -36.63 -34.81
C TYR A 261 -30.49 -36.46 -34.00
N GLY A 262 -30.67 -35.33 -33.33
CA GLY A 262 -31.86 -35.03 -32.55
C GLY A 262 -33.12 -34.87 -33.44
N GLY A 263 -32.95 -34.33 -34.66
CA GLY A 263 -34.02 -34.25 -35.63
C GLY A 263 -34.49 -35.64 -36.11
N MET A 264 -33.52 -36.60 -36.32
CA MET A 264 -33.87 -38.00 -36.62
C MET A 264 -34.65 -38.64 -35.47
N GLU A 265 -34.23 -38.46 -34.21
CA GLU A 265 -34.92 -38.99 -33.03
C GLU A 265 -36.35 -38.36 -32.88
N VAL A 266 -36.53 -37.10 -33.34
CA VAL A 266 -37.86 -36.47 -33.38
C VAL A 266 -38.73 -37.10 -34.48
N ILE A 267 -38.20 -37.34 -35.67
CA ILE A 267 -38.91 -37.99 -36.77
C ILE A 267 -39.30 -39.42 -36.37
N ASP A 268 -38.40 -40.15 -35.69
CA ASP A 268 -38.65 -41.51 -35.21
C ASP A 268 -39.59 -41.57 -33.98
N GLY A 269 -40.03 -40.43 -33.47
CA GLY A 269 -40.96 -40.33 -32.33
C GLY A 269 -40.33 -40.56 -30.95
N ASN A 270 -39.03 -40.69 -30.86
CA ASN A 270 -38.31 -40.94 -29.59
C ASN A 270 -38.04 -39.65 -28.79
N LEU A 271 -38.11 -38.49 -29.42
CA LEU A 271 -37.89 -37.17 -28.81
C LEU A 271 -38.95 -36.19 -29.29
N THR A 272 -39.41 -35.27 -28.42
CA THR A 272 -40.31 -34.19 -28.86
C THR A 272 -39.52 -32.99 -29.40
N ALA A 273 -40.06 -32.25 -30.35
CA ALA A 273 -39.43 -31.05 -30.89
C ALA A 273 -39.09 -30.03 -29.78
N GLY A 274 -39.97 -29.87 -28.80
CA GLY A 274 -39.75 -29.03 -27.62
C GLY A 274 -38.55 -29.50 -26.76
N ALA A 275 -38.38 -30.81 -26.62
CA ALA A 275 -37.22 -31.37 -25.89
C ALA A 275 -35.92 -31.14 -26.64
N LEU A 276 -35.91 -31.22 -27.97
CA LEU A 276 -34.74 -30.92 -28.81
C LEU A 276 -34.31 -29.44 -28.66
N ILE A 277 -35.28 -28.51 -28.72
CA ILE A 277 -34.98 -27.08 -28.53
C ILE A 277 -34.46 -26.78 -27.12
N ALA A 278 -35.11 -27.33 -26.09
CA ALA A 278 -34.62 -27.20 -24.71
C ALA A 278 -33.21 -27.75 -24.55
N PHE A 279 -32.92 -28.90 -25.17
CA PHE A 279 -31.59 -29.50 -25.19
C PHE A 279 -30.55 -28.57 -25.82
N LEU A 280 -30.86 -27.94 -26.96
CA LEU A 280 -29.98 -26.96 -27.61
C LEU A 280 -29.69 -25.74 -26.71
N VAL A 281 -30.73 -25.22 -26.03
CA VAL A 281 -30.54 -24.10 -25.10
C VAL A 281 -29.60 -24.49 -23.93
N TYR A 282 -29.80 -25.68 -23.34
CA TYR A 282 -28.91 -26.18 -22.31
C TYR A 282 -27.47 -26.41 -22.84
N ALA A 283 -27.30 -26.95 -24.05
CA ALA A 283 -26.00 -27.17 -24.67
C ALA A 283 -25.24 -25.85 -24.90
N VAL A 284 -25.93 -24.81 -25.38
CA VAL A 284 -25.35 -23.47 -25.55
C VAL A 284 -24.97 -22.86 -24.18
N ASN A 285 -25.83 -23.04 -23.18
CA ASN A 285 -25.60 -22.54 -21.83
C ASN A 285 -24.40 -23.17 -21.14
N LEU A 286 -23.89 -24.37 -21.56
CA LEU A 286 -22.68 -24.98 -20.99
C LEU A 286 -21.40 -24.19 -21.29
N SER A 287 -21.37 -23.42 -22.38
CA SER A 287 -20.14 -22.73 -22.80
C SER A 287 -19.73 -21.58 -21.86
N ASN A 288 -20.69 -20.85 -21.29
CA ASN A 288 -20.45 -19.70 -20.44
C ASN A 288 -19.86 -20.08 -19.06
N PRO A 289 -20.43 -21.03 -18.30
CA PRO A 289 -19.86 -21.51 -17.06
C PRO A 289 -18.41 -21.98 -17.18
N ILE A 290 -18.06 -22.72 -18.22
CA ILE A 290 -16.70 -23.22 -18.44
C ILE A 290 -15.69 -22.06 -18.59
N LYS A 291 -16.06 -21.05 -19.41
CA LYS A 291 -15.22 -19.85 -19.60
C LYS A 291 -15.06 -19.05 -18.32
N ARG A 292 -16.16 -18.87 -17.57
CA ARG A 292 -16.17 -18.10 -16.31
C ARG A 292 -15.39 -18.80 -15.21
N LEU A 293 -15.60 -20.11 -15.00
CA LEU A 293 -14.86 -20.91 -14.00
C LEU A 293 -13.34 -20.87 -14.23
N SER A 294 -12.90 -20.96 -15.50
CA SER A 294 -11.48 -20.82 -15.83
C SER A 294 -10.91 -19.44 -15.45
N ARG A 295 -11.67 -18.37 -15.67
CA ARG A 295 -11.28 -16.99 -15.29
C ARG A 295 -11.25 -16.81 -13.77
N VAL A 296 -12.28 -17.33 -13.10
CA VAL A 296 -12.41 -17.29 -11.63
C VAL A 296 -11.20 -17.94 -10.97
N TYR A 297 -10.78 -19.12 -11.44
CA TYR A 297 -9.59 -19.79 -10.91
C TYR A 297 -8.33 -18.91 -10.98
N GLY A 298 -8.09 -18.27 -12.13
CA GLY A 298 -6.93 -17.38 -12.30
C GLY A 298 -6.98 -16.15 -11.37
N ASN A 299 -8.15 -15.58 -11.16
CA ASN A 299 -8.33 -14.41 -10.31
C ASN A 299 -8.24 -14.77 -8.81
N ILE A 300 -8.75 -15.92 -8.40
CA ILE A 300 -8.55 -16.45 -7.04
C ILE A 300 -7.06 -16.62 -6.73
N GLN A 301 -6.25 -17.15 -7.66
CA GLN A 301 -4.80 -17.28 -7.45
C GLN A 301 -4.11 -15.93 -7.27
N LYS A 302 -4.52 -14.90 -8.02
CA LYS A 302 -4.02 -13.52 -7.83
C LYS A 302 -4.39 -12.97 -6.46
N ALA A 303 -5.63 -13.17 -6.03
CA ALA A 303 -6.11 -12.72 -4.72
C ALA A 303 -5.36 -13.39 -3.57
N ILE A 304 -5.03 -14.68 -3.70
CA ILE A 304 -4.26 -15.41 -2.69
C ILE A 304 -2.83 -14.89 -2.62
N ALA A 305 -2.18 -14.66 -3.77
CA ALA A 305 -0.83 -14.09 -3.80
C ALA A 305 -0.80 -12.68 -3.17
N ALA A 306 -1.82 -11.87 -3.41
CA ALA A 306 -1.99 -10.57 -2.75
C ALA A 306 -2.20 -10.71 -1.24
N ALA A 307 -3.05 -11.65 -0.81
CA ALA A 307 -3.28 -11.94 0.60
C ALA A 307 -2.01 -12.42 1.31
N GLU A 308 -1.18 -13.23 0.66
CA GLU A 308 0.11 -13.66 1.22
C GLU A 308 1.04 -12.47 1.49
N ARG A 309 1.12 -11.49 0.58
CA ARG A 309 1.92 -10.26 0.79
C ARG A 309 1.35 -9.41 1.93
N VAL A 310 0.04 -9.22 1.96
CA VAL A 310 -0.64 -8.48 3.03
C VAL A 310 -0.41 -9.14 4.39
N PHE A 311 -0.58 -10.46 4.49
CA PHE A 311 -0.35 -11.17 5.74
C PHE A 311 1.13 -11.19 6.14
N ALA A 312 2.06 -11.19 5.19
CA ALA A 312 3.48 -11.05 5.50
C ALA A 312 3.79 -9.72 6.21
N VAL A 313 3.11 -8.62 5.82
CA VAL A 313 3.22 -7.33 6.54
C VAL A 313 2.62 -7.43 7.94
N LEU A 314 1.44 -8.04 8.08
CA LEU A 314 0.77 -8.21 9.38
C LEU A 314 1.55 -9.11 10.35
N ASP A 315 2.30 -10.07 9.81
CA ASP A 315 3.10 -11.04 10.56
C ASP A 315 4.53 -10.54 10.83
N THR A 316 4.93 -9.39 10.26
CA THR A 316 6.25 -8.81 10.55
C THR A 316 6.36 -8.54 12.05
N GLU A 317 7.42 -9.02 12.68
CA GLU A 317 7.66 -8.81 14.10
C GLU A 317 7.89 -7.33 14.41
N GLU A 318 7.41 -6.90 15.56
CA GLU A 318 7.68 -5.57 16.10
C GLU A 318 9.02 -5.68 16.86
N GLU A 319 10.13 -5.37 16.16
CA GLU A 319 11.49 -5.50 16.73
C GLU A 319 11.65 -4.75 18.05
N ILE A 320 10.92 -3.62 18.22
CA ILE A 320 10.99 -2.78 19.41
C ILE A 320 9.60 -2.78 20.05
N THR A 321 9.47 -3.53 21.13
CA THR A 321 8.25 -3.61 21.94
C THR A 321 8.53 -3.14 23.35
N ASP A 322 7.48 -2.66 24.02
CA ASP A 322 7.57 -2.38 25.45
C ASP A 322 7.71 -3.69 26.23
N ALA A 323 8.60 -3.71 27.22
CA ALA A 323 8.72 -4.85 28.11
C ALA A 323 7.39 -5.08 28.86
N PRO A 324 7.02 -6.32 29.20
CA PRO A 324 5.75 -6.61 29.89
C PRO A 324 5.58 -5.85 31.22
N ASP A 325 6.69 -5.48 31.85
CA ASP A 325 6.79 -4.74 33.09
C ASP A 325 7.20 -3.28 32.91
N ALA A 326 7.24 -2.78 31.66
CA ALA A 326 7.60 -1.41 31.33
C ALA A 326 6.70 -0.41 32.06
N LYS A 327 7.32 0.54 32.74
CA LYS A 327 6.63 1.57 33.52
C LYS A 327 6.48 2.86 32.70
N LYS A 328 5.48 3.66 33.01
CA LYS A 328 5.42 5.02 32.47
C LYS A 328 6.60 5.84 33.02
N MET A 329 7.38 6.48 32.14
CA MET A 329 8.45 7.38 32.53
C MET A 329 7.87 8.61 33.24
N PRO A 330 8.38 9.00 34.40
CA PRO A 330 7.98 10.25 35.04
C PRO A 330 8.45 11.44 34.23
N ILE A 331 8.02 12.65 34.59
CA ILE A 331 8.59 13.89 34.05
C ILE A 331 10.06 13.94 34.47
N VAL A 332 10.94 14.01 33.48
CA VAL A 332 12.40 13.95 33.67
C VAL A 332 13.01 15.35 33.82
N LYS A 333 14.18 15.41 34.47
CA LYS A 333 15.00 16.63 34.51
C LYS A 333 15.91 16.73 33.28
N GLY A 334 16.18 15.59 32.63
CA GLY A 334 16.93 15.51 31.39
C GLY A 334 18.40 15.11 31.54
N ASN A 335 18.81 14.42 32.62
CA ASN A 335 20.12 13.75 32.63
C ASN A 335 20.08 12.57 31.67
N VAL A 336 20.94 12.56 30.66
CA VAL A 336 21.06 11.46 29.68
C VAL A 336 22.42 10.84 29.74
N LYS A 337 22.48 9.53 30.03
CA LYS A 337 23.75 8.79 30.20
C LYS A 337 23.76 7.59 29.26
N LEU A 338 24.81 7.50 28.46
CA LEU A 338 25.15 6.35 27.64
C LEU A 338 26.36 5.65 28.27
N THR A 339 26.32 4.31 28.41
CA THR A 339 27.39 3.52 29.01
C THR A 339 27.74 2.34 28.13
N ASP A 340 28.94 2.30 27.56
CA ASP A 340 29.48 1.26 26.66
C ASP A 340 28.48 0.82 25.57
N VAL A 341 27.85 1.79 24.94
CA VAL A 341 26.80 1.55 23.94
C VAL A 341 27.42 1.05 22.63
N LYS A 342 26.95 -0.14 22.18
CA LYS A 342 27.32 -0.70 20.88
C LYS A 342 26.05 -0.91 20.04
N PHE A 343 26.16 -0.59 18.76
CA PHE A 343 25.03 -0.71 17.82
C PHE A 343 25.49 -0.94 16.39
N SER A 344 24.73 -1.76 15.63
CA SER A 344 24.87 -1.94 14.18
C SER A 344 23.52 -1.97 13.48
N TYR A 345 23.44 -1.37 12.29
CA TYR A 345 22.26 -1.48 11.41
C TYR A 345 22.21 -2.82 10.66
N VAL A 346 23.39 -3.40 10.42
CA VAL A 346 23.56 -4.69 9.75
C VAL A 346 24.45 -5.55 10.64
N GLU A 347 24.08 -6.79 10.81
CA GLU A 347 24.82 -7.75 11.64
C GLU A 347 26.29 -7.83 11.19
N GLY A 348 27.22 -7.66 12.14
CA GLY A 348 28.67 -7.71 11.90
C GLY A 348 29.36 -6.37 11.61
N GLU A 349 28.62 -5.27 11.37
CA GLU A 349 29.19 -3.95 11.09
C GLU A 349 28.76 -2.91 12.14
N LEU A 350 29.58 -2.69 13.16
CA LEU A 350 29.30 -1.76 14.25
C LEU A 350 29.31 -0.31 13.76
N ALA A 351 28.18 0.36 13.81
CA ALA A 351 28.05 1.81 13.60
C ALA A 351 28.44 2.60 14.84
N ILE A 352 28.25 2.03 16.04
CA ILE A 352 28.68 2.57 17.35
C ILE A 352 29.47 1.47 18.08
N LYS A 353 30.67 1.79 18.57
CA LYS A 353 31.66 0.82 19.05
C LYS A 353 32.02 0.96 20.56
N GLY A 354 30.99 1.14 21.40
CA GLY A 354 31.24 1.24 22.86
C GLY A 354 31.42 2.68 23.32
N ILE A 355 30.47 3.55 22.96
CA ILE A 355 30.52 4.94 23.42
C ILE A 355 29.99 5.09 24.84
N SER A 356 30.64 5.98 25.60
CA SER A 356 30.19 6.41 26.92
C SER A 356 30.19 7.93 27.00
N MET A 357 29.03 8.50 27.33
CA MET A 357 28.87 9.95 27.51
C MET A 357 27.74 10.25 28.50
N GLU A 358 27.79 11.43 29.09
CA GLU A 358 26.75 11.91 29.99
C GLU A 358 26.47 13.39 29.71
N ALA A 359 25.17 13.73 29.60
CA ALA A 359 24.66 15.07 29.50
C ALA A 359 23.92 15.44 30.78
N GLN A 360 24.32 16.51 31.42
CA GLN A 360 23.63 17.04 32.60
C GLN A 360 22.34 17.77 32.23
N PRO A 361 21.35 17.87 33.13
CA PRO A 361 20.13 18.63 32.88
C PRO A 361 20.41 20.05 32.40
N GLY A 362 19.76 20.45 31.28
CA GLY A 362 19.94 21.77 30.67
C GLY A 362 21.23 21.97 29.88
N GLN A 363 22.10 20.97 29.77
CA GLN A 363 23.37 21.04 29.06
C GLN A 363 23.19 20.85 27.55
N MET A 364 23.90 21.62 26.75
CA MET A 364 23.96 21.48 25.30
C MET A 364 25.21 20.68 24.89
N ILE A 365 25.00 19.53 24.26
CA ILE A 365 26.07 18.69 23.70
C ILE A 365 26.08 18.81 22.18
N ALA A 366 27.19 19.29 21.62
CA ALA A 366 27.43 19.27 20.19
C ALA A 366 28.15 17.96 19.79
N ILE A 367 27.60 17.25 18.82
CA ILE A 367 28.21 16.04 18.25
C ILE A 367 28.75 16.38 16.87
N VAL A 368 30.06 16.30 16.70
CA VAL A 368 30.77 16.67 15.47
C VAL A 368 31.57 15.50 14.92
N GLY A 369 31.91 15.51 13.64
CA GLY A 369 32.71 14.45 13.00
C GLY A 369 32.38 14.32 11.50
N ALA A 370 33.17 13.53 10.81
CA ALA A 370 32.97 13.27 9.37
C ALA A 370 31.60 12.59 9.07
N SER A 371 31.15 12.63 7.81
CA SER A 371 29.98 11.86 7.39
C SER A 371 30.20 10.37 7.66
N GLY A 372 29.18 9.67 8.16
CA GLY A 372 29.28 8.25 8.53
C GLY A 372 30.01 7.96 9.87
N SER A 373 30.37 8.98 10.67
CA SER A 373 31.03 8.76 11.98
C SER A 373 30.10 8.24 13.09
N GLY A 374 28.76 8.17 12.87
CA GLY A 374 27.80 7.65 13.85
C GLY A 374 26.94 8.73 14.56
N LYS A 375 27.05 10.01 14.19
CA LYS A 375 26.29 11.12 14.83
C LYS A 375 24.78 10.92 14.82
N SER A 376 24.19 10.74 13.63
CA SER A 376 22.74 10.53 13.48
C SER A 376 22.29 9.20 14.11
N THR A 377 23.19 8.24 14.25
CA THR A 377 22.90 6.99 14.95
C THR A 377 22.65 7.25 16.43
N ILE A 378 23.47 8.08 17.12
CA ILE A 378 23.21 8.46 18.51
C ILE A 378 21.87 9.16 18.65
N ALA A 379 21.56 10.11 17.75
CA ALA A 379 20.28 10.82 17.73
C ALA A 379 19.08 9.87 17.59
N ASN A 380 19.23 8.75 16.90
CA ASN A 380 18.18 7.75 16.71
C ASN A 380 18.09 6.76 17.88
N LEU A 381 19.19 6.53 18.63
CA LEU A 381 19.22 5.61 19.76
C LEU A 381 18.56 6.19 21.02
N ILE A 382 18.74 7.49 21.30
CA ILE A 382 18.17 8.16 22.48
C ILE A 382 16.62 8.04 22.53
N PRO A 383 15.85 8.30 21.44
CA PRO A 383 14.39 8.11 21.41
C PRO A 383 13.95 6.63 21.22
N ARG A 384 14.92 5.71 21.28
CA ARG A 384 14.70 4.28 21.08
C ARG A 384 13.99 3.98 19.75
N PHE A 385 14.51 4.55 18.65
CA PHE A 385 14.08 4.16 17.29
C PHE A 385 14.74 2.86 16.87
N TYR A 386 15.84 2.49 17.55
CA TYR A 386 16.55 1.22 17.46
C TYR A 386 16.95 0.78 18.86
N ASP A 387 16.98 -0.52 19.11
CA ASP A 387 17.51 -1.08 20.34
C ASP A 387 19.01 -1.31 20.22
N ILE A 388 19.76 -1.01 21.29
CA ILE A 388 21.20 -1.22 21.38
C ILE A 388 21.56 -2.70 21.54
N GLN A 389 22.72 -3.10 21.03
CA GLN A 389 23.19 -4.48 21.15
C GLN A 389 23.86 -4.75 22.48
N SER A 390 24.58 -3.77 23.04
CA SER A 390 25.17 -3.85 24.37
C SER A 390 25.29 -2.47 25.02
N GLY A 391 25.47 -2.44 26.32
CA GLY A 391 25.50 -1.22 27.11
C GLY A 391 24.12 -0.79 27.63
N SER A 392 24.05 0.45 28.11
CA SER A 392 22.78 1.07 28.56
C SER A 392 22.65 2.51 28.07
N ILE A 393 21.40 2.96 27.86
CA ILE A 393 21.03 4.36 27.70
C ILE A 393 20.02 4.68 28.79
N GLU A 394 20.35 5.62 29.65
CA GLU A 394 19.56 5.97 30.82
C GLU A 394 19.18 7.44 30.76
N ILE A 395 17.92 7.75 31.14
CA ILE A 395 17.43 9.11 31.32
C ILE A 395 16.99 9.24 32.78
N ASP A 396 17.61 10.16 33.52
CA ASP A 396 17.43 10.34 34.97
C ASP A 396 17.55 9.01 35.76
N GLY A 397 18.44 8.09 35.32
CA GLY A 397 18.66 6.79 35.94
C GLY A 397 17.68 5.68 35.53
N TYR A 398 16.73 5.98 34.63
CA TYR A 398 15.82 4.97 34.03
C TYR A 398 16.40 4.48 32.70
N ASP A 399 16.67 3.18 32.57
CA ASP A 399 17.00 2.58 31.28
C ASP A 399 15.83 2.73 30.31
N ILE A 400 16.07 3.25 29.11
CA ILE A 400 15.06 3.49 28.09
C ILE A 400 14.28 2.23 27.67
N ARG A 401 14.83 1.03 27.95
CA ARG A 401 14.19 -0.27 27.69
C ARG A 401 13.20 -0.67 28.78
N SER A 402 13.31 -0.09 29.98
CA SER A 402 12.46 -0.36 31.15
C SER A 402 11.19 0.51 31.20
N VAL A 403 11.05 1.47 30.30
CA VAL A 403 9.92 2.39 30.23
C VAL A 403 9.15 2.22 28.92
N THR A 404 7.89 2.65 28.89
CA THR A 404 7.09 2.60 27.66
C THR A 404 7.61 3.60 26.62
N GLN A 405 7.69 3.18 25.36
CA GLN A 405 8.15 4.03 24.25
C GLN A 405 7.37 5.34 24.15
N GLN A 406 6.06 5.29 24.39
CA GLN A 406 5.22 6.48 24.38
C GLN A 406 5.71 7.49 25.42
N SER A 407 5.83 7.09 26.70
CA SER A 407 6.24 8.00 27.77
C SER A 407 7.68 8.50 27.63
N LEU A 408 8.58 7.70 27.05
CA LEU A 408 9.94 8.10 26.68
C LEU A 408 9.90 9.22 25.62
N ARG A 409 9.19 8.99 24.52
CA ARG A 409 9.13 9.92 23.39
C ARG A 409 8.32 11.18 23.69
N GLU A 410 7.44 11.15 24.68
CA GLU A 410 6.77 12.36 25.18
C GLU A 410 7.78 13.36 25.77
N GLN A 411 8.88 12.87 26.37
CA GLN A 411 9.93 13.72 26.98
C GLN A 411 10.96 14.26 25.96
N ILE A 412 10.96 13.73 24.72
CA ILE A 412 11.99 14.04 23.71
C ILE A 412 11.36 14.78 22.53
N GLY A 413 11.94 15.92 22.15
CA GLY A 413 11.64 16.66 20.92
C GLY A 413 12.73 16.44 19.88
N ILE A 414 12.35 16.33 18.64
CA ILE A 414 13.28 16.13 17.51
C ILE A 414 12.99 17.19 16.45
N VAL A 415 14.03 17.92 16.03
CA VAL A 415 14.01 18.77 14.84
C VAL A 415 14.93 18.13 13.81
N PRO A 416 14.39 17.44 12.80
CA PRO A 416 15.20 16.72 11.81
C PRO A 416 15.83 17.68 10.79
N GLN A 417 16.88 17.19 10.11
CA GLN A 417 17.55 17.90 9.01
C GLN A 417 16.59 18.26 7.89
N GLU A 418 15.84 17.29 7.38
CA GLU A 418 14.76 17.54 6.41
C GLU A 418 13.45 17.74 7.15
N THR A 419 12.98 18.98 7.10
CA THR A 419 11.70 19.34 7.72
C THR A 419 10.54 18.76 6.93
N VAL A 420 9.82 17.82 7.54
CA VAL A 420 8.60 17.24 6.98
C VAL A 420 7.38 17.92 7.59
N LEU A 421 6.58 18.57 6.74
CA LEU A 421 5.27 19.09 7.09
C LEU A 421 4.19 18.19 6.46
N PHE A 422 3.11 18.01 7.21
CA PHE A 422 1.95 17.27 6.73
C PHE A 422 1.10 18.12 5.81
N ASN A 423 0.44 17.50 4.85
CA ASN A 423 -0.57 18.18 4.05
C ASN A 423 -1.70 18.63 4.97
N GLY A 424 -2.05 19.93 4.89
CA GLY A 424 -3.01 20.57 5.79
C GLY A 424 -2.67 22.03 6.01
N THR A 425 -3.23 22.64 7.04
CA THR A 425 -3.01 24.05 7.39
C THR A 425 -1.72 24.24 8.19
N VAL A 426 -1.25 25.48 8.28
CA VAL A 426 -0.17 25.87 9.20
C VAL A 426 -0.56 25.55 10.64
N TYR A 427 -1.82 25.86 11.01
CA TYR A 427 -2.40 25.58 12.32
C TYR A 427 -2.28 24.11 12.71
N GLU A 428 -2.76 23.20 11.84
CA GLU A 428 -2.68 21.75 12.06
C GLU A 428 -1.25 21.26 12.22
N ASN A 429 -0.33 21.81 11.43
CA ASN A 429 1.07 21.45 11.50
C ASN A 429 1.76 21.86 12.80
N ILE A 430 1.46 23.01 13.36
CA ILE A 430 1.98 23.43 14.67
C ILE A 430 1.31 22.63 15.79
N ARG A 431 -0.03 22.50 15.75
CA ARG A 431 -0.83 21.74 16.72
C ARG A 431 -0.40 20.29 16.85
N TYR A 432 0.24 19.72 15.81
CA TYR A 432 0.79 18.36 15.86
C TYR A 432 1.79 18.14 17.01
N GLY A 433 2.40 19.20 17.53
CA GLY A 433 3.26 19.14 18.73
C GLY A 433 2.50 18.80 20.01
N ASN A 434 1.27 19.31 20.14
CA ASN A 434 0.35 19.03 21.23
C ASN A 434 -1.09 19.20 20.71
N LEU A 435 -1.82 18.08 20.56
CA LEU A 435 -3.16 18.06 19.98
C LEU A 435 -4.22 18.70 20.89
N ASP A 436 -3.92 18.83 22.20
CA ASP A 436 -4.82 19.42 23.21
C ASP A 436 -4.53 20.92 23.44
N ALA A 437 -3.55 21.49 22.72
CA ALA A 437 -3.16 22.90 22.85
C ALA A 437 -4.27 23.85 22.41
N THR A 438 -4.39 24.97 23.14
CA THR A 438 -5.30 26.07 22.78
C THR A 438 -4.74 26.89 21.61
N GLU A 439 -5.60 27.70 20.99
CA GLU A 439 -5.17 28.58 19.90
C GLU A 439 -4.12 29.59 20.36
N GLU A 440 -4.26 30.11 21.60
CA GLU A 440 -3.30 31.03 22.19
C GLU A 440 -1.92 30.40 22.38
N GLU A 441 -1.85 29.11 22.79
CA GLU A 441 -0.61 28.36 22.94
C GLU A 441 0.06 28.10 21.58
N ILE A 442 -0.73 27.80 20.55
CA ILE A 442 -0.24 27.62 19.18
C ILE A 442 0.36 28.93 18.64
N VAL A 443 -0.33 30.04 18.84
CA VAL A 443 0.15 31.39 18.44
C VAL A 443 1.40 31.77 19.24
N ALA A 444 1.45 31.48 20.53
CA ALA A 444 2.62 31.74 21.38
C ALA A 444 3.84 30.93 20.89
N ALA A 445 3.66 29.66 20.58
CA ALA A 445 4.71 28.81 20.01
C ALA A 445 5.21 29.33 18.65
N ALA A 446 4.30 29.77 17.78
CA ALA A 446 4.64 30.40 16.51
C ALA A 446 5.43 31.70 16.67
N LYS A 447 5.07 32.54 17.65
CA LYS A 447 5.83 33.76 17.99
C LYS A 447 7.21 33.45 18.52
N ALA A 448 7.33 32.45 19.39
CA ALA A 448 8.61 32.03 19.94
C ALA A 448 9.54 31.48 18.83
N ALA A 449 8.97 30.79 17.83
CA ALA A 449 9.68 30.29 16.65
C ALA A 449 9.92 31.35 15.55
N ASN A 450 9.65 32.61 15.78
CA ASN A 450 9.68 33.69 14.78
C ASN A 450 8.86 33.38 13.51
N ALA A 451 7.77 32.59 13.65
CA ALA A 451 6.91 32.17 12.56
C ALA A 451 5.65 33.03 12.39
N HIS A 452 5.16 33.63 13.46
CA HIS A 452 3.87 34.37 13.50
C HIS A 452 3.77 35.45 12.44
N GLU A 453 4.84 36.20 12.22
CA GLU A 453 4.83 37.37 11.32
C GLU A 453 4.54 36.93 9.88
N PHE A 454 5.31 35.97 9.34
CA PHE A 454 5.08 35.49 7.97
C PHE A 454 3.74 34.73 7.84
N ILE A 455 3.31 34.01 8.89
CA ILE A 455 2.01 33.32 8.88
C ILE A 455 0.87 34.36 8.78
N SER A 456 0.94 35.45 9.54
CA SER A 456 -0.07 36.50 9.52
C SER A 456 -0.15 37.27 8.18
N GLN A 457 0.91 37.21 7.38
CA GLN A 457 0.97 37.80 6.03
C GLN A 457 0.42 36.88 4.95
N MET A 458 0.15 35.61 5.28
CA MET A 458 -0.46 34.66 4.33
C MET A 458 -1.94 34.98 4.12
N PRO A 459 -2.52 34.65 2.96
CA PRO A 459 -3.91 34.99 2.64
C PRO A 459 -4.92 34.57 3.70
N ASP A 460 -4.78 33.35 4.24
CA ASP A 460 -5.67 32.77 5.24
C ASP A 460 -4.98 32.63 6.62
N GLY A 461 -3.84 33.29 6.84
CA GLY A 461 -3.10 33.24 8.09
C GLY A 461 -2.76 31.79 8.50
N TYR A 462 -3.14 31.40 9.72
CA TYR A 462 -2.92 30.05 10.25
C TYR A 462 -3.70 28.96 9.50
N GLU A 463 -4.82 29.29 8.85
CA GLU A 463 -5.63 28.34 8.07
C GLU A 463 -5.11 28.17 6.62
N THR A 464 -4.00 28.82 6.27
CA THR A 464 -3.39 28.68 4.95
C THR A 464 -2.94 27.23 4.72
N GLN A 465 -3.39 26.65 3.60
CA GLN A 465 -2.98 25.32 3.14
C GLN A 465 -1.55 25.36 2.61
N ILE A 466 -0.68 24.49 3.12
CA ILE A 466 0.75 24.52 2.78
C ILE A 466 1.18 23.52 1.70
N GLY A 467 0.24 22.73 1.20
CA GLY A 467 0.49 21.73 0.17
C GLY A 467 1.28 20.50 0.65
N GLU A 468 1.55 19.60 -0.28
CA GLU A 468 2.29 18.37 0.03
C GLU A 468 3.71 18.70 0.48
N ARG A 469 4.10 18.19 1.66
CA ARG A 469 5.39 18.44 2.31
C ARG A 469 5.74 19.93 2.48
N GLY A 470 4.75 20.81 2.52
CA GLY A 470 4.99 22.24 2.62
C GLY A 470 5.62 22.87 1.36
N ALA A 471 5.27 22.36 0.18
CA ALA A 471 5.84 22.80 -1.09
C ALA A 471 5.63 24.29 -1.40
N LEU A 472 4.62 24.91 -0.80
CA LEU A 472 4.32 26.36 -0.96
C LEU A 472 5.15 27.26 -0.06
N LEU A 473 5.97 26.70 0.84
CA LEU A 473 6.79 27.42 1.81
C LEU A 473 8.27 27.44 1.42
N SER A 474 8.97 28.51 1.81
CA SER A 474 10.43 28.54 1.75
C SER A 474 11.05 27.54 2.75
N GLY A 475 12.32 27.18 2.58
CA GLY A 475 13.06 26.32 3.50
C GLY A 475 13.01 26.83 4.94
N GLY A 476 13.29 28.13 5.14
CA GLY A 476 13.27 28.78 6.46
C GLY A 476 11.88 28.86 7.08
N GLN A 477 10.82 29.03 6.28
CA GLN A 477 9.44 29.01 6.76
C GLN A 477 9.05 27.61 7.25
N ARG A 478 9.36 26.54 6.46
CA ARG A 478 9.12 25.16 6.89
C ARG A 478 9.79 24.88 8.24
N GLN A 479 11.05 25.29 8.37
CA GLN A 479 11.83 25.04 9.56
C GLN A 479 11.29 25.76 10.79
N ARG A 480 10.87 27.02 10.65
CA ARG A 480 10.24 27.76 11.75
C ARG A 480 8.91 27.13 12.20
N ILE A 481 8.13 26.56 11.30
CA ILE A 481 6.94 25.78 11.67
C ILE A 481 7.33 24.50 12.44
N ALA A 482 8.38 23.79 12.03
CA ALA A 482 8.86 22.62 12.77
C ALA A 482 9.41 22.99 14.16
N ILE A 483 10.09 24.13 14.28
CA ILE A 483 10.54 24.66 15.58
C ILE A 483 9.33 25.02 16.45
N ALA A 484 8.30 25.67 15.89
CA ALA A 484 7.06 25.97 16.61
C ALA A 484 6.37 24.70 17.14
N ARG A 485 6.35 23.63 16.32
CA ARG A 485 5.87 22.29 16.72
C ARG A 485 6.66 21.74 17.91
N ALA A 486 7.99 21.88 17.89
CA ALA A 486 8.87 21.40 18.96
C ALA A 486 8.71 22.26 20.25
N ILE A 487 8.53 23.58 20.12
CA ILE A 487 8.24 24.48 21.24
C ILE A 487 6.90 24.12 21.90
N LEU A 488 5.85 23.91 21.09
CA LEU A 488 4.51 23.56 21.58
C LEU A 488 4.49 22.21 22.32
N LYS A 489 5.35 21.29 21.93
CA LYS A 489 5.53 20.00 22.62
C LYS A 489 6.16 20.14 23.99
N ASP A 490 6.99 21.17 24.22
CA ASP A 490 7.72 21.48 25.46
C ASP A 490 8.51 20.29 26.06
N PRO A 491 9.39 19.64 25.30
CA PRO A 491 10.12 18.47 25.77
C PRO A 491 11.30 18.88 26.67
N GLN A 492 11.69 17.99 27.62
CA GLN A 492 12.88 18.19 28.46
C GLN A 492 14.19 17.89 27.74
N ILE A 493 14.15 17.03 26.73
CA ILE A 493 15.32 16.63 25.93
C ILE A 493 15.05 17.01 24.48
N LEU A 494 16.04 17.63 23.84
CA LEU A 494 16.00 18.03 22.43
C LEU A 494 17.07 17.32 21.63
N ILE A 495 16.70 16.90 20.44
CA ILE A 495 17.64 16.37 19.43
C ILE A 495 17.48 17.23 18.18
N LEU A 496 18.56 17.92 17.81
CA LEU A 496 18.61 18.77 16.62
C LEU A 496 19.59 18.17 15.61
N ASP A 497 19.09 17.82 14.43
CA ASP A 497 19.93 17.32 13.34
C ASP A 497 20.05 18.38 12.24
N GLU A 498 21.20 19.04 12.14
CA GLU A 498 21.61 19.98 11.08
C GLU A 498 20.52 20.96 10.58
N ALA A 499 19.85 21.61 11.50
CA ALA A 499 18.63 22.38 11.21
C ALA A 499 18.78 23.60 10.26
N THR A 500 19.95 23.93 9.67
CA THR A 500 20.12 25.20 8.92
C THR A 500 20.91 25.10 7.60
N SER A 501 21.29 23.93 7.14
CA SER A 501 22.26 23.71 6.05
C SER A 501 21.86 24.24 4.65
N ALA A 502 20.58 24.52 4.41
CA ALA A 502 20.07 24.92 3.09
C ALA A 502 19.37 26.30 3.06
N LEU A 503 19.70 27.18 4.02
CA LEU A 503 19.05 28.48 4.16
C LEU A 503 19.94 29.62 3.68
N ASP A 504 19.32 30.70 3.15
CA ASP A 504 19.96 31.98 2.94
C ASP A 504 20.32 32.65 4.29
N THR A 505 21.31 33.53 4.26
CA THR A 505 21.90 34.12 5.48
C THR A 505 20.88 34.84 6.37
N GLU A 506 19.88 35.52 5.80
CA GLU A 506 18.85 36.22 6.57
C GLU A 506 17.88 35.23 7.25
N SER A 507 17.37 34.26 6.50
CA SER A 507 16.51 33.17 7.02
C SER A 507 17.25 32.36 8.09
N GLU A 508 18.55 32.10 7.92
CA GLU A 508 19.38 31.43 8.88
C GLU A 508 19.39 32.11 10.24
N LYS A 509 19.62 33.44 10.26
CA LYS A 509 19.66 34.21 11.49
C LYS A 509 18.34 34.11 12.27
N ILE A 510 17.22 34.24 11.55
CA ILE A 510 15.89 34.17 12.15
C ILE A 510 15.61 32.77 12.73
N VAL A 511 16.00 31.72 12.00
CA VAL A 511 15.88 30.33 12.44
C VAL A 511 16.78 30.06 13.65
N GLN A 512 18.02 30.58 13.64
CA GLN A 512 18.94 30.41 14.76
C GLN A 512 18.41 31.09 16.04
N GLU A 513 17.85 32.28 15.95
CA GLU A 513 17.18 32.95 17.08
C GLU A 513 16.01 32.12 17.66
N ALA A 514 15.26 31.44 16.78
CA ALA A 514 14.18 30.55 17.19
C ALA A 514 14.71 29.28 17.87
N LEU A 515 15.80 28.71 17.35
CA LEU A 515 16.49 27.56 17.96
C LEU A 515 17.09 27.93 19.32
N ASP A 516 17.71 29.11 19.45
CA ASP A 516 18.28 29.58 20.71
C ASP A 516 17.19 29.65 21.80
N LYS A 517 15.99 30.13 21.47
CA LYS A 517 14.85 30.14 22.41
C LYS A 517 14.36 28.73 22.76
N LEU A 518 14.38 27.80 21.78
CA LEU A 518 13.99 26.42 22.00
C LEU A 518 14.99 25.68 22.92
N LEU A 519 16.27 26.01 22.88
CA LEU A 519 17.35 25.35 23.64
C LEU A 519 17.35 25.71 25.13
N VAL A 520 16.84 26.88 25.50
CA VAL A 520 16.91 27.38 26.89
C VAL A 520 16.26 26.40 27.88
N GLY A 521 17.05 26.00 28.90
CA GLY A 521 16.58 25.16 30.01
C GLY A 521 16.39 23.68 29.66
N ARG A 522 16.74 23.22 28.46
CA ARG A 522 16.57 21.86 28.00
C ARG A 522 17.90 21.17 27.73
N THR A 523 17.97 19.89 28.03
CA THR A 523 19.14 19.08 27.65
C THR A 523 19.09 18.83 26.14
N SER A 524 20.15 19.24 25.43
CA SER A 524 20.13 19.28 23.98
C SER A 524 21.28 18.53 23.35
N PHE A 525 20.99 17.65 22.40
CA PHE A 525 21.95 16.97 21.53
C PHE A 525 21.85 17.58 20.14
N VAL A 526 22.94 18.23 19.70
CA VAL A 526 22.98 18.94 18.43
C VAL A 526 24.00 18.27 17.52
N ILE A 527 23.53 17.66 16.42
CA ILE A 527 24.40 17.24 15.33
C ILE A 527 24.74 18.51 14.57
N ALA A 528 25.94 19.03 14.83
CA ALA A 528 26.31 20.36 14.34
C ALA A 528 27.22 20.24 13.11
N HIS A 529 26.80 20.90 12.04
CA HIS A 529 27.60 21.16 10.85
C HIS A 529 28.06 22.62 10.76
N ARG A 530 27.55 23.49 11.64
CA ARG A 530 27.89 24.92 11.65
C ARG A 530 28.68 25.32 12.89
N LEU A 531 29.75 26.09 12.64
CA LEU A 531 30.67 26.56 13.68
C LEU A 531 29.96 27.38 14.77
N SER A 532 29.01 28.24 14.41
CA SER A 532 28.24 29.09 15.34
C SER A 532 27.50 28.28 16.41
N THR A 533 26.99 27.12 16.05
CA THR A 533 26.30 26.21 16.97
C THR A 533 27.28 25.44 17.83
N ILE A 534 28.39 24.99 17.23
CA ILE A 534 29.41 24.19 17.93
C ILE A 534 30.10 25.00 19.04
N VAL A 535 30.45 26.26 18.76
CA VAL A 535 31.15 27.15 19.71
C VAL A 535 30.34 27.44 20.98
N ARG A 536 29.01 27.40 20.90
CA ARG A 536 28.12 27.66 22.04
C ARG A 536 27.82 26.43 22.89
N ALA A 537 28.25 25.26 22.48
CA ALA A 537 27.99 24.02 23.21
C ALA A 537 28.78 23.97 24.52
N ASP A 538 28.13 23.51 25.59
CA ASP A 538 28.79 23.28 26.88
C ASP A 538 29.83 22.16 26.78
N VAL A 539 29.55 21.16 25.96
CA VAL A 539 30.44 20.05 25.66
C VAL A 539 30.39 19.69 24.18
N ILE A 540 31.56 19.54 23.59
CA ILE A 540 31.71 19.07 22.23
C ILE A 540 32.24 17.62 22.29
N ILE A 541 31.58 16.73 21.53
CA ILE A 541 31.95 15.34 21.34
C ILE A 541 32.36 15.13 19.90
N VAL A 542 33.62 14.74 19.68
CA VAL A 542 34.15 14.45 18.36
C VAL A 542 34.06 12.95 18.10
N MET A 543 33.37 12.59 17.03
CA MET A 543 33.19 11.20 16.62
C MET A 543 33.99 10.85 15.37
N GLU A 544 34.67 9.73 15.43
CA GLU A 544 35.33 9.11 14.29
C GLU A 544 35.03 7.61 14.25
N ARG A 545 34.54 7.09 13.14
CA ARG A 545 34.27 5.65 12.87
C ARG A 545 33.54 4.91 14.00
N GLY A 546 32.55 5.57 14.59
CA GLY A 546 31.72 4.99 15.65
C GLY A 546 32.27 5.08 17.06
N GLU A 547 33.37 5.82 17.28
CA GLU A 547 34.01 6.02 18.58
C GLU A 547 34.05 7.51 18.92
N ILE A 548 34.10 7.83 20.23
CA ILE A 548 34.37 9.18 20.72
C ILE A 548 35.87 9.33 20.82
N VAL A 549 36.48 10.23 20.03
CA VAL A 549 37.92 10.43 19.98
C VAL A 549 38.39 11.66 20.77
N GLU A 550 37.52 12.68 20.87
CA GLU A 550 37.78 13.88 21.66
C GLU A 550 36.52 14.33 22.39
N ARG A 551 36.69 14.91 23.58
CA ARG A 551 35.63 15.52 24.38
C ARG A 551 36.21 16.73 25.10
N GLY A 552 35.47 17.84 25.18
CA GLY A 552 35.84 19.06 25.89
C GLY A 552 35.00 20.26 25.46
N THR A 553 35.37 21.42 25.98
CA THR A 553 34.84 22.71 25.52
C THR A 553 35.51 23.14 24.23
N HIS A 554 34.98 24.19 23.58
CA HIS A 554 35.56 24.75 22.36
C HIS A 554 37.06 25.13 22.54
N ASP A 555 37.35 25.85 23.59
CA ASP A 555 38.70 26.34 23.85
C ASP A 555 39.67 25.19 24.16
N GLU A 556 39.27 24.25 25.03
CA GLU A 556 40.09 23.07 25.36
C GLU A 556 40.44 22.23 24.13
N LEU A 557 39.48 22.03 23.19
CA LEU A 557 39.71 21.24 22.01
C LEU A 557 40.53 21.95 20.93
N LEU A 558 40.48 23.29 20.88
CA LEU A 558 41.36 24.08 20.03
C LEU A 558 42.82 24.02 20.53
N GLU A 559 43.02 24.15 21.86
CA GLU A 559 44.36 24.06 22.47
C GLU A 559 45.02 22.68 22.27
N LYS A 560 44.20 21.59 22.30
CA LYS A 560 44.69 20.23 22.01
C LYS A 560 45.21 20.05 20.59
N GLY A 561 44.80 20.89 19.64
CA GLY A 561 45.26 20.82 18.25
C GLY A 561 44.87 19.53 17.49
N GLY A 562 43.84 18.82 17.96
CA GLY A 562 43.45 17.50 17.49
C GLY A 562 42.54 17.53 16.25
N ILE A 563 41.64 16.56 16.16
CA ILE A 563 40.67 16.41 15.03
C ILE A 563 39.70 17.58 15.01
N TYR A 564 39.25 18.03 16.20
CA TYR A 564 38.35 19.19 16.31
C TYR A 564 38.97 20.45 15.71
N SER A 565 40.24 20.75 16.06
CA SER A 565 40.95 21.92 15.55
C SER A 565 41.06 21.90 14.02
N LYS A 566 41.30 20.72 13.43
CA LYS A 566 41.34 20.57 11.95
C LYS A 566 39.95 20.81 11.32
N LEU A 567 38.86 20.24 11.89
CA LEU A 567 37.50 20.46 11.43
C LEU A 567 37.11 21.95 11.51
N HIS A 568 37.49 22.61 12.61
CA HIS A 568 37.25 24.04 12.81
C HIS A 568 37.95 24.89 11.74
N GLN A 569 39.25 24.59 11.46
CA GLN A 569 40.01 25.30 10.42
C GLN A 569 39.45 25.11 9.03
N MET A 570 38.97 23.91 8.68
CA MET A 570 38.31 23.65 7.40
C MET A 570 37.05 24.51 7.24
N GLN A 571 36.18 24.51 8.25
CA GLN A 571 34.95 25.30 8.22
C GLN A 571 35.18 26.82 8.21
N GLN A 572 36.26 27.30 8.80
CA GLN A 572 36.67 28.71 8.70
C GLN A 572 37.14 29.10 7.30
N ARG A 573 37.86 28.23 6.60
CA ARG A 573 38.29 28.46 5.21
C ARG A 573 37.13 28.52 4.27
N ASP A 574 36.20 27.57 4.39
CA ASP A 574 34.98 27.56 3.56
C ASP A 574 34.19 28.86 3.72
N LYS A 575 34.07 29.40 4.96
CA LYS A 575 33.42 30.71 5.21
C LYS A 575 34.16 31.91 4.62
N GLN A 576 35.49 31.82 4.50
CA GLN A 576 36.28 32.92 3.91
C GLN A 576 36.26 32.90 2.37
N GLU A 577 36.01 31.76 1.77
CA GLU A 577 35.83 31.60 0.31
C GLU A 577 34.40 31.94 -0.18
N GLU A 578 33.40 31.91 0.72
CA GLU A 578 32.01 32.29 0.41
C GLU A 578 31.73 33.80 0.60
N ASN A 579 32.60 34.58 1.27
CA ASN A 579 32.53 36.02 1.43
C ASN A 579 33.47 36.76 0.45
#